data_a87234067133eedf8647c831423a50f8
#
_entry.id   a87234067133eedf8647c831423a50f8
#
_cell.length_a   1.000
_cell.length_b   1.000
_cell.length_c   1.000
_cell.angle_alpha   90.00
_cell.angle_beta   90.00
_cell.angle_gamma   90.00
#
_symmetry.space_group_name_H-M   'P 1'
#
loop_
_entity.id
_entity.type
_entity.pdbx_description
1 polymer ?
#
loop_
_entity_poly.entity_id
_entity_poly.type
_entity_poly.pdbx_seq_one_letter_code
_entity_poly.pdbx_strand_id
1 'polypeptide(L)'
;MKYIYLLILFVIGCSSTDNLENNFGIVIHGGAGTILKENMTLELEEKYKNALKEAVVIGYEILNDGGTSQKAVEKTINYLEDSPLFNAGKGAVLNFDGEVELDASFMEGKNLNAGAISGSKKIKNPISTAIKVMNSSSHVMLSGKGADDFAVEHNMETVEQNYFKTERRINSLEKIKNIENNKVSNLSNSDYRVQKLGTVGCVALDKFGNLSAGTSTGGMTNKKWNRIGDAPIIGAGTYANNKSCAVSSTGWGEYFIRGVVAYDIAALMEYKNLSIRKAAKTVIEKISKMGGDGGVI
;
A
#
# COMPACT_ATOMS: atom_id res chain seq x y z
N MET A 1 -26.26 42.31 -66.17
CA MET A 1 -26.16 42.39 -64.74
C MET A 1 -26.39 40.96 -64.19
N LYS A 2 -25.33 40.30 -63.73
CA LYS A 2 -25.40 38.93 -63.13
C LYS A 2 -25.34 39.10 -61.61
N TYR A 3 -26.37 38.71 -60.91
CA TYR A 3 -26.42 38.67 -59.44
C TYR A 3 -25.76 37.37 -58.96
N ILE A 4 -24.68 37.50 -58.18
CA ILE A 4 -24.02 36.42 -57.46
C ILE A 4 -24.65 36.37 -56.06
N TYR A 5 -25.40 35.29 -55.76
CA TYR A 5 -25.87 34.99 -54.41
C TYR A 5 -24.78 34.27 -53.62
N LEU A 6 -24.26 34.98 -52.62
CA LEU A 6 -23.30 34.40 -51.68
C LEU A 6 -24.06 33.60 -50.60
N LEU A 7 -23.97 32.29 -50.68
CA LEU A 7 -24.57 31.40 -49.70
C LEU A 7 -23.64 31.29 -48.51
N ILE A 8 -23.97 31.95 -47.40
CA ILE A 8 -23.22 31.83 -46.12
C ILE A 8 -23.72 30.58 -45.40
N LEU A 9 -22.92 29.50 -45.41
CA LEU A 9 -23.16 28.31 -44.61
C LEU A 9 -22.73 28.60 -43.15
N PHE A 10 -23.70 28.79 -42.26
CA PHE A 10 -23.46 28.75 -40.81
C PHE A 10 -23.22 27.29 -40.37
N VAL A 11 -21.97 26.91 -40.16
CA VAL A 11 -21.63 25.67 -39.47
C VAL A 11 -21.85 25.90 -37.99
N ILE A 12 -23.02 25.50 -37.45
CA ILE A 12 -23.24 25.39 -36.02
C ILE A 12 -22.46 24.18 -35.56
N GLY A 13 -21.23 24.44 -35.07
CA GLY A 13 -20.46 23.45 -34.32
C GLY A 13 -21.17 23.19 -33.01
N CYS A 14 -21.94 22.10 -32.91
CA CYS A 14 -22.27 21.50 -31.63
C CYS A 14 -20.95 21.07 -30.97
N SER A 15 -20.40 21.92 -30.13
CA SER A 15 -19.48 21.43 -29.09
C SER A 15 -20.32 20.61 -28.13
N SER A 16 -20.30 19.29 -28.28
CA SER A 16 -20.62 18.40 -27.18
C SER A 16 -19.58 18.72 -26.09
N THR A 17 -19.97 19.51 -25.10
CA THR A 17 -19.32 19.47 -23.81
C THR A 17 -19.59 18.07 -23.30
N ASP A 18 -18.69 17.12 -23.63
CA ASP A 18 -18.55 15.94 -22.81
C ASP A 18 -18.35 16.47 -21.38
N ASN A 19 -19.39 16.37 -20.58
CA ASN A 19 -19.25 16.38 -19.14
C ASN A 19 -18.30 15.21 -18.84
N LEU A 20 -17.01 15.50 -18.82
CA LEU A 20 -16.05 14.68 -18.11
C LEU A 20 -16.58 14.68 -16.68
N GLU A 21 -17.44 13.70 -16.36
CA GLU A 21 -17.71 13.36 -14.98
C GLU A 21 -16.31 13.31 -14.34
N ASN A 22 -16.10 14.17 -13.32
CA ASN A 22 -14.84 14.24 -12.60
C ASN A 22 -14.64 12.90 -11.87
N ASN A 23 -14.29 11.87 -12.63
CA ASN A 23 -14.10 10.53 -12.13
C ASN A 23 -12.86 10.52 -11.25
N PHE A 24 -13.06 10.28 -9.97
CA PHE A 24 -12.02 10.01 -9.01
C PHE A 24 -12.37 8.75 -8.23
N GLY A 25 -11.40 8.15 -7.59
CA GLY A 25 -11.65 6.93 -6.81
C GLY A 25 -10.54 6.63 -5.84
N ILE A 26 -10.88 5.89 -4.80
CA ILE A 26 -9.95 5.41 -3.80
C ILE A 26 -10.31 4.00 -3.39
N VAL A 27 -9.30 3.15 -3.24
CA VAL A 27 -9.43 1.80 -2.69
C VAL A 27 -8.34 1.59 -1.65
N ILE A 28 -8.70 0.95 -0.54
CA ILE A 28 -7.77 0.66 0.56
C ILE A 28 -7.81 -0.80 0.96
N HIS A 29 -6.75 -1.25 1.60
CA HIS A 29 -6.75 -2.50 2.37
C HIS A 29 -6.08 -2.33 3.74
N GLY A 30 -6.56 -3.08 4.72
CA GLY A 30 -5.98 -3.17 6.07
C GLY A 30 -5.11 -4.40 6.29
N GLY A 31 -4.75 -5.10 5.21
CA GLY A 31 -3.92 -6.29 5.24
C GLY A 31 -4.61 -7.57 4.79
N ALA A 32 -3.81 -8.55 4.36
CA ALA A 32 -4.22 -9.93 4.23
C ALA A 32 -3.79 -10.72 5.48
N GLY A 33 -4.56 -11.71 5.84
CA GLY A 33 -4.28 -12.59 6.98
C GLY A 33 -5.53 -13.35 7.35
N THR A 34 -5.40 -14.28 8.28
CA THR A 34 -6.54 -15.04 8.78
C THR A 34 -7.39 -14.18 9.70
N ILE A 35 -8.14 -13.26 9.12
CA ILE A 35 -9.22 -12.54 9.79
C ILE A 35 -10.44 -13.46 9.76
N LEU A 36 -10.34 -14.61 10.44
CA LEU A 36 -11.46 -15.50 10.60
C LEU A 36 -12.45 -14.88 11.59
N LYS A 37 -13.72 -14.76 11.19
CA LYS A 37 -14.79 -14.24 12.06
C LYS A 37 -14.87 -14.96 13.38
N GLU A 38 -14.59 -16.26 13.40
CA GLU A 38 -14.57 -17.10 14.59
C GLU A 38 -13.49 -16.72 15.63
N ASN A 39 -12.44 -16.01 15.19
CA ASN A 39 -11.33 -15.54 16.03
C ASN A 39 -11.44 -14.05 16.39
N MET A 40 -12.55 -13.40 16.04
CA MET A 40 -12.75 -11.97 16.21
C MET A 40 -14.02 -11.69 17.03
N THR A 41 -13.89 -10.94 18.11
CA THR A 41 -15.08 -10.45 18.83
C THR A 41 -15.82 -9.45 17.95
N LEU A 42 -17.15 -9.33 18.15
CA LEU A 42 -17.97 -8.33 17.44
C LEU A 42 -17.42 -6.92 17.64
N GLU A 43 -17.00 -6.59 18.87
CA GLU A 43 -16.39 -5.29 19.17
C GLU A 43 -15.12 -5.02 18.37
N LEU A 44 -14.25 -6.03 18.24
CA LEU A 44 -13.02 -5.89 17.45
C LEU A 44 -13.32 -5.77 15.96
N GLU A 45 -14.29 -6.51 15.44
CA GLU A 45 -14.73 -6.41 14.05
C GLU A 45 -15.25 -4.98 13.75
N GLU A 46 -16.05 -4.41 14.65
CA GLU A 46 -16.55 -3.05 14.51
C GLU A 46 -15.42 -2.01 14.56
N LYS A 47 -14.44 -2.17 15.45
CA LYS A 47 -13.26 -1.29 15.50
C LYS A 47 -12.50 -1.28 14.16
N TYR A 48 -12.28 -2.45 13.56
CA TYR A 48 -11.63 -2.54 12.24
C TYR A 48 -12.47 -1.88 11.14
N LYS A 49 -13.78 -2.16 11.09
CA LYS A 49 -14.67 -1.58 10.09
C LYS A 49 -14.74 -0.06 10.19
N ASN A 50 -14.84 0.46 11.41
CA ASN A 50 -14.88 1.90 11.65
C ASN A 50 -13.55 2.56 11.25
N ALA A 51 -12.41 2.00 11.64
CA ALA A 51 -11.11 2.53 11.26
C ALA A 51 -10.88 2.52 9.73
N LEU A 52 -11.28 1.45 9.03
CA LEU A 52 -11.21 1.41 7.57
C LEU A 52 -12.15 2.42 6.91
N LYS A 53 -13.36 2.58 7.46
CA LYS A 53 -14.31 3.57 6.98
C LYS A 53 -13.78 5.00 7.15
N GLU A 54 -13.24 5.34 8.31
CA GLU A 54 -12.63 6.64 8.56
C GLU A 54 -11.44 6.89 7.64
N ALA A 55 -10.56 5.91 7.47
CA ALA A 55 -9.42 6.01 6.56
C ALA A 55 -9.84 6.31 5.12
N VAL A 56 -10.82 5.58 4.59
CA VAL A 56 -11.28 5.80 3.20
C VAL A 56 -12.00 7.12 3.05
N VAL A 57 -12.74 7.57 4.06
CA VAL A 57 -13.42 8.88 4.04
C VAL A 57 -12.42 10.02 3.96
N ILE A 58 -11.33 9.98 4.75
CA ILE A 58 -10.25 10.98 4.67
C ILE A 58 -9.73 11.14 3.25
N GLY A 59 -9.39 10.05 2.59
CA GLY A 59 -8.88 10.11 1.22
C GLY A 59 -9.95 10.52 0.20
N TYR A 60 -11.18 10.06 0.39
CA TYR A 60 -12.32 10.41 -0.46
C TYR A 60 -12.61 11.92 -0.42
N GLU A 61 -12.66 12.54 0.77
CA GLU A 61 -12.89 13.97 0.92
C GLU A 61 -11.79 14.79 0.23
N ILE A 62 -10.53 14.41 0.38
CA ILE A 62 -9.42 15.07 -0.31
C ILE A 62 -9.63 15.06 -1.83
N LEU A 63 -10.00 13.91 -2.40
CA LEU A 63 -10.24 13.78 -3.84
C LEU A 63 -11.49 14.53 -4.29
N ASN A 64 -12.56 14.47 -3.49
CA ASN A 64 -13.80 15.19 -3.75
C ASN A 64 -13.59 16.70 -3.79
N ASP A 65 -12.73 17.24 -2.93
CA ASP A 65 -12.35 18.64 -2.88
C ASP A 65 -11.33 19.05 -3.96
N GLY A 66 -10.98 18.14 -4.88
CA GLY A 66 -10.04 18.41 -5.96
C GLY A 66 -8.56 18.29 -5.55
N GLY A 67 -8.27 17.63 -4.42
CA GLY A 67 -6.90 17.30 -4.02
C GLY A 67 -6.29 16.21 -4.88
N THR A 68 -4.96 16.04 -4.77
CA THR A 68 -4.20 15.07 -5.55
C THR A 68 -4.32 13.64 -5.00
N SER A 69 -4.16 12.65 -5.88
CA SER A 69 -4.07 11.24 -5.50
C SER A 69 -2.93 10.96 -4.52
N GLN A 70 -1.78 11.63 -4.66
CA GLN A 70 -0.69 11.56 -3.69
C GLN A 70 -1.15 11.94 -2.28
N LYS A 71 -1.82 13.11 -2.14
CA LYS A 71 -2.28 13.59 -0.83
C LYS A 71 -3.34 12.66 -0.22
N ALA A 72 -4.23 12.14 -1.05
CA ALA A 72 -5.25 11.18 -0.61
C ALA A 72 -4.60 9.89 -0.09
N VAL A 73 -3.67 9.29 -0.84
CA VAL A 73 -2.92 8.09 -0.41
C VAL A 73 -2.14 8.36 0.87
N GLU A 74 -1.40 9.47 0.95
CA GLU A 74 -0.62 9.83 2.13
C GLU A 74 -1.48 9.92 3.39
N LYS A 75 -2.54 10.71 3.35
CA LYS A 75 -3.37 10.97 4.55
C LYS A 75 -4.17 9.75 4.97
N THR A 76 -4.64 8.96 4.02
CA THR A 76 -5.29 7.67 4.28
C THR A 76 -4.35 6.69 4.99
N ILE A 77 -3.12 6.53 4.49
CA ILE A 77 -2.16 5.62 5.09
C ILE A 77 -1.65 6.16 6.44
N ASN A 78 -1.44 7.47 6.59
CA ASN A 78 -1.06 8.05 7.89
C ASN A 78 -2.09 7.71 8.98
N TYR A 79 -3.39 7.80 8.67
CA TYR A 79 -4.43 7.39 9.61
C TYR A 79 -4.31 5.91 9.99
N LEU A 80 -4.02 5.04 9.02
CA LEU A 80 -3.83 3.61 9.29
C LEU A 80 -2.53 3.31 10.05
N GLU A 81 -1.44 4.08 9.81
CA GLU A 81 -0.18 4.00 10.55
C GLU A 81 -0.30 4.48 12.01
N ASP A 82 -1.14 5.46 12.27
CA ASP A 82 -1.39 5.97 13.62
C ASP A 82 -2.34 5.06 14.43
N SER A 83 -3.02 4.12 13.76
CA SER A 83 -3.95 3.18 14.39
C SER A 83 -3.24 1.95 14.96
N PRO A 84 -3.48 1.57 16.24
CA PRO A 84 -2.90 0.37 16.83
C PRO A 84 -3.48 -0.95 16.25
N LEU A 85 -4.48 -0.87 15.40
CA LEU A 85 -5.20 -2.03 14.86
C LEU A 85 -4.41 -2.71 13.73
N PHE A 86 -3.68 -1.95 12.91
CA PHE A 86 -3.05 -2.45 11.70
C PHE A 86 -1.57 -2.78 11.90
N ASN A 87 -1.03 -3.54 10.96
CA ASN A 87 0.41 -3.83 10.94
C ASN A 87 1.15 -2.78 10.10
N ALA A 88 1.16 -1.56 10.57
CA ALA A 88 1.88 -0.42 10.02
C ALA A 88 2.04 0.63 11.11
N GLY A 89 3.14 1.37 11.15
CA GLY A 89 3.39 2.38 12.17
C GLY A 89 3.10 1.90 13.59
N LYS A 90 2.17 2.59 14.29
CA LYS A 90 1.70 2.20 15.62
C LYS A 90 0.87 0.91 15.54
N GLY A 91 1.35 -0.16 16.09
CA GLY A 91 0.70 -1.49 16.00
C GLY A 91 1.34 -2.40 14.97
N ALA A 92 2.47 -1.98 14.40
CA ALA A 92 3.33 -2.85 13.61
C ALA A 92 3.78 -4.08 14.41
N VAL A 93 4.00 -5.18 13.70
CA VAL A 93 4.52 -6.42 14.30
C VAL A 93 5.97 -6.24 14.78
N LEU A 94 6.36 -7.06 15.74
CA LEU A 94 7.71 -7.04 16.30
C LEU A 94 8.61 -8.06 15.62
N ASN A 95 9.87 -7.68 15.41
CA ASN A 95 10.93 -8.55 14.96
C ASN A 95 11.39 -9.53 16.06
N PHE A 96 12.39 -10.34 15.79
CA PHE A 96 12.96 -11.30 16.76
C PHE A 96 13.45 -10.65 18.06
N ASP A 97 13.98 -9.43 17.98
CA ASP A 97 14.54 -8.70 19.12
C ASP A 97 13.45 -7.94 19.93
N GLY A 98 12.18 -8.02 19.51
CA GLY A 98 11.07 -7.31 20.13
C GLY A 98 11.02 -5.82 19.76
N GLU A 99 11.59 -5.45 18.62
CA GLU A 99 11.58 -4.10 18.07
C GLU A 99 10.73 -4.04 16.82
N VAL A 100 10.26 -2.84 16.48
CA VAL A 100 9.59 -2.54 15.22
C VAL A 100 10.63 -2.18 14.17
N GLU A 101 10.46 -2.68 12.95
CA GLU A 101 11.17 -2.29 11.74
C GLU A 101 10.16 -2.04 10.65
N LEU A 102 10.05 -0.80 10.20
CA LEU A 102 8.99 -0.31 9.33
C LEU A 102 9.45 -0.20 7.88
N ASP A 103 8.57 -0.57 6.99
CA ASP A 103 8.75 -0.50 5.54
C ASP A 103 7.58 0.27 4.91
N ALA A 104 7.87 1.15 3.95
CA ALA A 104 6.84 1.80 3.14
C ALA A 104 7.35 2.16 1.76
N SER A 105 6.45 2.21 0.79
CA SER A 105 6.72 2.78 -0.53
C SER A 105 5.52 3.54 -1.08
N PHE A 106 5.83 4.50 -1.94
CA PHE A 106 4.88 5.31 -2.68
C PHE A 106 5.32 5.46 -4.12
N MET A 107 4.37 5.49 -5.05
CA MET A 107 4.64 5.71 -6.47
C MET A 107 3.54 6.56 -7.11
N GLU A 108 3.95 7.53 -7.95
CA GLU A 108 3.08 8.33 -8.81
C GLU A 108 2.99 7.71 -10.21
N GLY A 109 1.77 7.57 -10.72
CA GLY A 109 1.54 7.04 -12.06
C GLY A 109 1.84 8.02 -13.20
N LYS A 110 1.86 9.32 -12.91
CA LYS A 110 2.04 10.38 -13.93
C LYS A 110 3.41 10.36 -14.58
N ASN A 111 4.45 10.19 -13.80
CA ASN A 111 5.85 10.32 -14.21
C ASN A 111 6.73 9.15 -13.75
N LEU A 112 6.10 8.15 -13.08
CA LEU A 112 6.74 6.98 -12.49
C LEU A 112 7.73 7.33 -11.35
N ASN A 113 7.63 8.51 -10.77
CA ASN A 113 8.41 8.86 -9.60
C ASN A 113 7.99 7.99 -8.41
N ALA A 114 8.97 7.57 -7.64
CA ALA A 114 8.75 6.69 -6.50
C ALA A 114 9.71 7.01 -5.35
N GLY A 115 9.27 6.66 -4.15
CA GLY A 115 10.11 6.71 -2.97
C GLY A 115 9.77 5.56 -2.02
N ALA A 116 10.78 5.06 -1.33
CA ALA A 116 10.64 3.95 -0.41
C ALA A 116 11.59 4.06 0.79
N ILE A 117 11.17 3.49 1.90
CA ILE A 117 12.02 3.24 3.05
C ILE A 117 11.84 1.80 3.52
N SER A 118 12.89 1.22 4.10
CA SER A 118 12.81 -0.12 4.71
C SER A 118 13.61 -0.19 6.01
N GLY A 119 13.12 -1.01 6.95
CA GLY A 119 13.81 -1.28 8.21
C GLY A 119 13.99 -0.08 9.13
N SER A 120 13.15 0.95 8.99
CA SER A 120 13.16 2.12 9.89
C SER A 120 12.70 1.74 11.30
N LYS A 121 13.35 2.32 12.30
CA LYS A 121 13.04 2.07 13.71
C LYS A 121 12.47 3.30 14.44
N LYS A 122 12.46 4.47 13.81
CA LYS A 122 12.11 5.74 14.46
C LYS A 122 11.04 6.55 13.73
N ILE A 123 10.83 6.33 12.46
CA ILE A 123 9.92 7.14 11.65
C ILE A 123 8.48 6.85 12.07
N LYS A 124 7.75 7.89 12.52
CA LYS A 124 6.36 7.73 12.98
C LYS A 124 5.43 7.34 11.85
N ASN A 125 5.52 8.06 10.72
CA ASN A 125 4.70 7.83 9.52
C ASN A 125 5.59 7.46 8.31
N PRO A 126 5.88 6.18 8.14
CA PRO A 126 6.73 5.66 7.06
C PRO A 126 6.34 6.13 5.67
N ILE A 127 5.03 6.17 5.34
CA ILE A 127 4.56 6.57 4.02
C ILE A 127 4.93 8.03 3.67
N SER A 128 4.81 8.95 4.63
CA SER A 128 5.18 10.35 4.42
C SER A 128 6.68 10.50 4.17
N THR A 129 7.51 9.69 4.83
CA THR A 129 8.95 9.68 4.59
C THR A 129 9.29 9.06 3.23
N ALA A 130 8.58 8.00 2.80
CA ALA A 130 8.74 7.46 1.44
C ALA A 130 8.44 8.52 0.37
N ILE A 131 7.37 9.29 0.53
CA ILE A 131 7.03 10.44 -0.33
C ILE A 131 8.13 11.52 -0.25
N LYS A 132 8.67 11.77 0.93
CA LYS A 132 9.75 12.74 1.11
C LYS A 132 11.04 12.31 0.40
N VAL A 133 11.38 11.01 0.42
CA VAL A 133 12.49 10.44 -0.37
C VAL A 133 12.29 10.73 -1.84
N MET A 134 11.10 10.46 -2.38
CA MET A 134 10.76 10.74 -3.78
C MET A 134 10.94 12.22 -4.15
N ASN A 135 10.47 13.13 -3.28
CA ASN A 135 10.38 14.55 -3.59
C ASN A 135 11.67 15.34 -3.30
N SER A 136 12.55 14.83 -2.42
CA SER A 136 13.65 15.63 -1.85
C SER A 136 15.00 14.92 -1.90
N SER A 137 15.12 13.80 -2.62
CA SER A 137 16.39 13.11 -2.83
C SER A 137 16.56 12.67 -4.29
N SER A 138 17.78 12.31 -4.67
CA SER A 138 18.07 11.63 -5.95
C SER A 138 17.91 10.12 -5.86
N HIS A 139 17.54 9.60 -4.70
CA HIS A 139 17.40 8.17 -4.43
C HIS A 139 15.94 7.76 -4.50
N VAL A 140 15.70 6.49 -4.83
CA VAL A 140 14.35 5.91 -4.77
C VAL A 140 14.11 5.21 -3.44
N MET A 141 15.13 4.62 -2.82
CA MET A 141 14.97 3.81 -1.62
C MET A 141 16.08 4.05 -0.62
N LEU A 142 15.71 4.24 0.65
CA LEU A 142 16.62 4.33 1.79
C LEU A 142 16.31 3.21 2.78
N SER A 143 17.31 2.81 3.60
CA SER A 143 17.11 1.70 4.54
C SER A 143 17.74 1.92 5.91
N GLY A 144 17.15 1.30 6.93
CA GLY A 144 17.67 1.23 8.30
C GLY A 144 18.00 2.61 8.86
N LYS A 145 19.17 2.71 9.49
CA LYS A 145 19.65 3.98 10.08
C LYS A 145 19.71 5.12 9.06
N GLY A 146 20.04 4.83 7.79
CA GLY A 146 20.07 5.86 6.75
C GLY A 146 18.70 6.48 6.46
N ALA A 147 17.64 5.67 6.51
CA ALA A 147 16.27 6.17 6.41
C ALA A 147 15.86 7.02 7.63
N ASP A 148 16.26 6.60 8.83
CA ASP A 148 16.00 7.35 10.07
C ASP A 148 16.78 8.68 10.09
N ASP A 149 18.04 8.69 9.66
CA ASP A 149 18.86 9.92 9.57
C ASP A 149 18.27 10.90 8.53
N PHE A 150 17.83 10.41 7.37
CA PHE A 150 17.15 11.22 6.36
C PHE A 150 15.86 11.85 6.91
N ALA A 151 15.09 11.08 7.69
CA ALA A 151 13.87 11.60 8.30
C ALA A 151 14.17 12.77 9.25
N VAL A 152 15.19 12.65 10.09
CA VAL A 152 15.63 13.73 11.00
C VAL A 152 16.10 14.95 10.21
N GLU A 153 16.95 14.77 9.19
CA GLU A 153 17.47 15.86 8.37
C GLU A 153 16.36 16.64 7.65
N HIS A 154 15.28 15.94 7.29
CA HIS A 154 14.15 16.55 6.58
C HIS A 154 12.96 16.91 7.48
N ASN A 155 13.17 16.97 8.81
CA ASN A 155 12.18 17.35 9.82
C ASN A 155 10.91 16.47 9.80
N MET A 156 11.05 15.18 9.46
CA MET A 156 9.98 14.22 9.61
C MET A 156 9.83 13.82 11.09
N GLU A 157 8.60 13.55 11.53
CA GLU A 157 8.35 13.16 12.91
C GLU A 157 8.96 11.79 13.22
N THR A 158 9.80 11.74 14.25
CA THR A 158 10.41 10.52 14.77
C THR A 158 9.96 10.25 16.20
N VAL A 159 9.87 8.99 16.57
CA VAL A 159 9.42 8.53 17.88
C VAL A 159 10.29 7.37 18.39
N GLU A 160 10.23 7.13 19.68
CA GLU A 160 10.90 5.99 20.29
C GLU A 160 10.12 4.69 20.08
N GLN A 161 10.81 3.54 20.14
CA GLN A 161 10.24 2.21 19.91
C GLN A 161 8.96 1.91 20.69
N ASN A 162 8.84 2.45 21.92
CA ASN A 162 7.65 2.22 22.76
C ASN A 162 6.36 2.83 22.18
N TYR A 163 6.45 3.85 21.33
CA TYR A 163 5.28 4.40 20.63
C TYR A 163 4.57 3.36 19.77
N PHE A 164 5.33 2.49 19.10
CA PHE A 164 4.81 1.50 18.15
C PHE A 164 4.27 0.24 18.83
N LYS A 165 4.80 -0.11 20.02
CA LYS A 165 4.52 -1.39 20.68
C LYS A 165 3.12 -1.42 21.27
N THR A 166 2.38 -2.46 20.97
CA THR A 166 1.09 -2.75 21.58
C THR A 166 1.15 -4.08 22.31
N GLU A 167 0.38 -4.22 23.39
CA GLU A 167 0.28 -5.47 24.16
C GLU A 167 -0.06 -6.68 23.25
N ARG A 168 -0.99 -6.47 22.30
CA ARG A 168 -1.33 -7.50 21.31
C ARG A 168 -0.12 -7.97 20.50
N ARG A 169 0.77 -7.08 20.09
CA ARG A 169 1.96 -7.43 19.29
C ARG A 169 3.04 -8.10 20.14
N ILE A 170 3.19 -7.69 21.39
CA ILE A 170 4.08 -8.34 22.35
C ILE A 170 3.63 -9.78 22.57
N ASN A 171 2.36 -10.00 22.91
CA ASN A 171 1.78 -11.32 23.13
C ASN A 171 1.87 -12.21 21.86
N SER A 172 1.70 -11.61 20.66
CA SER A 172 1.85 -12.34 19.39
C SER A 172 3.28 -12.82 19.17
N LEU A 173 4.28 -11.99 19.47
CA LEU A 173 5.69 -12.37 19.35
C LEU A 173 6.04 -13.51 20.33
N GLU A 174 5.64 -13.40 21.59
CA GLU A 174 5.86 -14.42 22.62
C GLU A 174 5.24 -15.77 22.22
N LYS A 175 3.99 -15.74 21.72
CA LYS A 175 3.32 -16.93 21.23
C LYS A 175 4.11 -17.61 20.10
N ILE A 176 4.61 -16.85 19.12
CA ILE A 176 5.38 -17.41 18.01
C ILE A 176 6.73 -17.96 18.51
N LYS A 177 7.44 -17.26 19.38
CA LYS A 177 8.69 -17.76 19.98
C LYS A 177 8.49 -19.05 20.74
N ASN A 178 7.43 -19.15 21.53
CA ASN A 178 7.08 -20.37 22.26
C ASN A 178 6.76 -21.54 21.31
N ILE A 179 6.03 -21.27 20.21
CA ILE A 179 5.77 -22.25 19.17
C ILE A 179 7.08 -22.72 18.53
N GLU A 180 8.01 -21.82 18.17
CA GLU A 180 9.30 -22.17 17.57
C GLU A 180 10.18 -22.99 18.53
N ASN A 181 10.25 -22.62 19.79
CA ASN A 181 11.03 -23.32 20.81
C ASN A 181 10.48 -24.73 21.10
N ASN A 182 9.18 -24.91 21.02
CA ASN A 182 8.52 -26.21 21.24
C ASN A 182 8.49 -27.08 19.96
N LYS A 183 8.99 -26.58 18.83
CA LYS A 183 9.00 -27.24 17.52
C LYS A 183 10.01 -28.35 17.33
N VAL A 184 10.55 -28.93 18.36
CA VAL A 184 11.32 -30.18 18.23
C VAL A 184 10.43 -31.36 17.74
N SER A 185 9.08 -31.18 17.67
CA SER A 185 8.17 -32.21 17.14
C SER A 185 6.90 -31.60 16.51
N ASN A 186 6.74 -31.79 15.19
CA ASN A 186 5.47 -31.84 14.44
C ASN A 186 4.57 -30.60 14.40
N LEU A 187 4.93 -29.55 13.67
CA LEU A 187 3.97 -28.51 13.30
C LEU A 187 3.74 -28.43 11.79
N SER A 188 2.47 -28.37 11.40
CA SER A 188 2.08 -28.20 10.00
C SER A 188 2.38 -26.77 9.53
N ASN A 189 2.66 -26.60 8.24
CA ASN A 189 2.86 -25.30 7.59
C ASN A 189 1.66 -24.33 7.75
N SER A 190 0.48 -24.83 8.14
CA SER A 190 -0.74 -24.03 8.31
C SER A 190 -0.68 -23.10 9.53
N ASP A 191 -0.15 -23.56 10.66
CA ASP A 191 -0.07 -22.73 11.88
C ASP A 191 0.91 -21.57 11.74
N TYR A 192 1.91 -21.72 10.87
CA TYR A 192 2.86 -20.66 10.53
C TYR A 192 2.25 -19.59 9.63
N ARG A 193 1.24 -19.93 8.82
CA ARG A 193 0.58 -19.00 7.90
C ARG A 193 -0.33 -17.99 8.60
N VAL A 194 -1.00 -18.42 9.69
CA VAL A 194 -2.07 -17.67 10.36
C VAL A 194 -1.61 -16.37 11.03
N GLN A 195 -0.33 -16.22 11.40
CA GLN A 195 0.14 -15.12 12.24
C GLN A 195 1.05 -14.11 11.51
N LYS A 196 1.25 -14.25 10.20
CA LYS A 196 2.32 -13.55 9.47
C LYS A 196 1.90 -12.31 8.71
N LEU A 197 0.61 -12.07 8.50
CA LEU A 197 0.15 -11.14 7.50
C LEU A 197 -0.52 -9.92 8.12
N GLY A 198 -0.31 -8.83 7.48
CA GLY A 198 -0.91 -7.53 7.68
C GLY A 198 -0.03 -6.50 6.99
N THR A 199 -0.63 -5.59 6.32
CA THR A 199 0.01 -4.51 5.57
C THR A 199 -1.11 -3.56 5.25
N VAL A 200 -0.91 -2.26 5.34
CA VAL A 200 -1.92 -1.30 4.88
C VAL A 200 -1.55 -0.77 3.51
N GLY A 201 -2.56 -0.50 2.71
CA GLY A 201 -2.33 0.07 1.39
C GLY A 201 -3.49 0.91 0.90
N CYS A 202 -3.17 1.80 -0.01
CA CYS A 202 -4.11 2.70 -0.64
C CYS A 202 -3.70 2.95 -2.09
N VAL A 203 -4.68 2.92 -2.99
CA VAL A 203 -4.55 3.39 -4.36
C VAL A 203 -5.61 4.46 -4.62
N ALA A 204 -5.26 5.50 -5.36
CA ALA A 204 -6.17 6.60 -5.65
C ALA A 204 -6.01 7.10 -7.07
N LEU A 205 -7.14 7.54 -7.64
CA LEU A 205 -7.24 8.28 -8.90
C LEU A 205 -7.81 9.67 -8.56
N ASP A 206 -7.12 10.74 -8.92
CA ASP A 206 -7.62 12.10 -8.74
C ASP A 206 -8.41 12.61 -9.95
N LYS A 207 -9.08 13.75 -9.76
CA LYS A 207 -9.88 14.41 -10.82
C LYS A 207 -9.05 14.88 -12.02
N PHE A 208 -7.72 14.86 -11.91
CA PHE A 208 -6.78 15.18 -12.99
C PHE A 208 -6.35 13.95 -13.79
N GLY A 209 -6.89 12.76 -13.45
CA GLY A 209 -6.53 11.50 -14.09
C GLY A 209 -5.21 10.89 -13.62
N ASN A 210 -4.65 11.36 -12.50
CA ASN A 210 -3.40 10.82 -11.98
C ASN A 210 -3.66 9.70 -10.96
N LEU A 211 -2.95 8.60 -11.15
CA LEU A 211 -2.91 7.46 -10.25
C LEU A 211 -1.77 7.61 -9.24
N SER A 212 -2.01 7.16 -8.02
CA SER A 212 -0.97 6.96 -7.00
C SER A 212 -1.23 5.68 -6.23
N ALA A 213 -0.16 5.03 -5.80
CA ALA A 213 -0.18 3.85 -4.92
C ALA A 213 0.75 4.03 -3.74
N GLY A 214 0.34 3.52 -2.58
CA GLY A 214 1.18 3.48 -1.39
C GLY A 214 0.92 2.21 -0.59
N THR A 215 1.97 1.70 0.05
CA THR A 215 1.93 0.51 0.90
C THR A 215 2.82 0.74 2.11
N SER A 216 2.37 0.36 3.31
CA SER A 216 3.12 0.50 4.57
C SER A 216 2.93 -0.71 5.47
N THR A 217 4.01 -1.15 6.15
CA THR A 217 3.99 -2.37 6.96
C THR A 217 5.10 -2.42 8.01
N GLY A 218 4.88 -3.22 9.06
CA GLY A 218 5.94 -3.73 9.95
C GLY A 218 6.55 -5.06 9.48
N GLY A 219 6.08 -5.63 8.36
CA GLY A 219 6.54 -6.91 7.85
C GLY A 219 5.91 -8.11 8.55
N MET A 220 6.71 -9.10 8.94
CA MET A 220 6.31 -10.34 9.60
C MET A 220 6.67 -10.35 11.07
N THR A 221 5.79 -10.89 11.92
CA THR A 221 6.11 -11.15 13.32
C THR A 221 7.30 -12.11 13.44
N ASN A 222 8.21 -11.81 14.37
CA ASN A 222 9.44 -12.59 14.61
C ASN A 222 10.41 -12.63 13.42
N LYS A 223 10.32 -11.65 12.49
CA LYS A 223 11.31 -11.54 11.40
C LYS A 223 12.72 -11.33 11.96
N LYS A 224 13.72 -11.87 11.27
CA LYS A 224 15.14 -11.81 11.63
C LYS A 224 15.93 -11.12 10.53
N TRP A 225 17.15 -10.66 10.88
CA TRP A 225 18.14 -10.17 9.91
C TRP A 225 17.63 -9.00 9.04
N ASN A 226 16.82 -8.11 9.61
CA ASN A 226 16.18 -7.00 8.88
C ASN A 226 15.41 -7.46 7.64
N ARG A 227 14.70 -8.59 7.73
CA ARG A 227 13.91 -9.13 6.61
C ARG A 227 12.99 -8.06 6.03
N ILE A 228 13.07 -7.87 4.73
CA ILE A 228 12.25 -6.97 3.94
C ILE A 228 11.24 -7.79 3.14
N GLY A 229 9.98 -7.38 3.15
CA GLY A 229 8.92 -7.94 2.32
C GLY A 229 8.75 -7.18 1.01
N ASP A 230 7.61 -7.39 0.37
CA ASP A 230 7.25 -6.75 -0.89
C ASP A 230 6.86 -5.26 -0.75
N ALA A 231 6.33 -4.86 0.40
CA ALA A 231 5.75 -3.54 0.60
C ALA A 231 6.66 -2.35 0.20
N PRO A 232 7.97 -2.32 0.53
CA PRO A 232 8.83 -1.21 0.12
C PRO A 232 9.41 -1.37 -1.30
N ILE A 233 9.13 -2.47 -1.99
CA ILE A 233 9.73 -2.78 -3.30
C ILE A 233 8.77 -2.36 -4.41
N ILE A 234 9.17 -1.31 -5.15
CA ILE A 234 8.45 -0.85 -6.33
C ILE A 234 8.38 -1.96 -7.38
N GLY A 235 7.17 -2.22 -7.86
CA GLY A 235 6.87 -3.33 -8.77
C GLY A 235 6.47 -4.64 -8.09
N ALA A 236 6.79 -4.83 -6.81
CA ALA A 236 6.36 -6.01 -6.04
C ALA A 236 5.13 -5.71 -5.18
N GLY A 237 5.25 -4.85 -4.18
CA GLY A 237 4.18 -4.46 -3.27
C GLY A 237 3.42 -3.22 -3.69
N THR A 238 4.05 -2.34 -4.46
CA THR A 238 3.51 -1.03 -4.85
C THR A 238 3.88 -0.72 -6.29
N TYR A 239 2.90 -0.30 -7.08
CA TYR A 239 3.15 0.20 -8.44
C TYR A 239 2.03 1.17 -8.87
N ALA A 240 2.39 2.22 -9.61
CA ALA A 240 1.42 3.10 -10.24
C ALA A 240 1.90 3.56 -11.62
N ASN A 241 1.01 3.55 -12.61
CA ASN A 241 1.26 4.05 -13.95
C ASN A 241 -0.06 4.52 -14.55
N ASN A 242 -0.15 5.80 -14.95
CA ASN A 242 -1.36 6.36 -15.57
C ASN A 242 -1.77 5.65 -16.86
N LYS A 243 -0.86 4.91 -17.51
CA LYS A 243 -1.15 4.13 -18.71
C LYS A 243 -1.80 2.77 -18.42
N SER A 244 -1.81 2.32 -17.17
CA SER A 244 -2.33 1.00 -16.81
C SER A 244 -3.15 1.02 -15.52
N CYS A 245 -2.51 0.95 -14.36
CA CYS A 245 -3.20 0.88 -13.07
C CYS A 245 -2.33 1.36 -11.90
N ALA A 246 -2.94 1.48 -10.74
CA ALA A 246 -2.27 1.57 -9.46
C ALA A 246 -2.54 0.29 -8.66
N VAL A 247 -1.51 -0.25 -7.99
CA VAL A 247 -1.58 -1.51 -7.24
C VAL A 247 -0.91 -1.34 -5.89
N SER A 248 -1.58 -1.82 -4.84
CA SER A 248 -0.99 -2.08 -3.53
C SER A 248 -1.28 -3.52 -3.12
N SER A 249 -0.24 -4.22 -2.66
CA SER A 249 -0.27 -5.64 -2.38
C SER A 249 -0.16 -5.93 -0.88
N THR A 250 -0.68 -7.07 -0.47
CA THR A 250 -0.51 -7.60 0.88
C THR A 250 -0.53 -9.12 0.84
N GLY A 251 0.43 -9.75 1.54
CA GLY A 251 0.51 -11.21 1.50
C GLY A 251 1.87 -11.73 1.95
N TRP A 252 2.23 -12.88 1.42
CA TRP A 252 3.53 -13.49 1.68
C TRP A 252 4.61 -12.86 0.77
N GLY A 253 5.29 -11.85 1.30
CA GLY A 253 6.18 -10.95 0.57
C GLY A 253 7.21 -11.63 -0.32
N GLU A 254 7.79 -12.76 0.11
CA GLU A 254 8.76 -13.53 -0.66
C GLU A 254 8.23 -13.98 -2.03
N TYR A 255 6.96 -14.33 -2.12
CA TYR A 255 6.32 -14.70 -3.39
C TYR A 255 5.96 -13.49 -4.23
N PHE A 256 5.54 -12.40 -3.58
CA PHE A 256 5.20 -11.14 -4.25
C PHE A 256 6.43 -10.48 -4.86
N ILE A 257 7.59 -10.53 -4.16
CA ILE A 257 8.88 -10.07 -4.69
C ILE A 257 9.28 -10.93 -5.89
N ARG A 258 9.30 -12.26 -5.74
CA ARG A 258 9.70 -13.19 -6.80
C ARG A 258 8.79 -13.15 -8.03
N GLY A 259 7.50 -12.87 -7.80
CA GLY A 259 6.50 -12.72 -8.85
C GLY A 259 6.43 -11.34 -9.47
N VAL A 260 7.08 -10.31 -8.86
CA VAL A 260 7.00 -8.88 -9.25
C VAL A 260 5.54 -8.46 -9.43
N VAL A 261 4.70 -8.77 -8.43
CA VAL A 261 3.24 -8.85 -8.55
C VAL A 261 2.59 -7.56 -9.04
N ALA A 262 2.93 -6.42 -8.43
CA ALA A 262 2.29 -5.16 -8.77
C ALA A 262 2.60 -4.73 -10.21
N TYR A 263 3.84 -4.89 -10.66
CA TYR A 263 4.24 -4.59 -12.04
C TYR A 263 3.72 -5.61 -13.03
N ASP A 264 3.68 -6.91 -12.71
CA ASP A 264 3.17 -7.95 -13.62
C ASP A 264 1.69 -7.70 -13.99
N ILE A 265 0.87 -7.21 -13.03
CA ILE A 265 -0.50 -6.78 -13.31
C ILE A 265 -0.52 -5.62 -14.32
N ALA A 266 0.26 -4.58 -14.08
CA ALA A 266 0.37 -3.42 -14.97
C ALA A 266 0.89 -3.83 -16.37
N ALA A 267 1.90 -4.69 -16.43
CA ALA A 267 2.48 -5.19 -17.66
C ALA A 267 1.48 -6.01 -18.50
N LEU A 268 0.65 -6.86 -17.86
CA LEU A 268 -0.41 -7.59 -18.55
C LEU A 268 -1.48 -6.65 -19.13
N MET A 269 -1.79 -5.54 -18.46
CA MET A 269 -2.68 -4.53 -19.01
C MET A 269 -2.03 -3.80 -20.18
N GLU A 270 -0.79 -3.35 -20.02
CA GLU A 270 -0.09 -2.51 -21.01
C GLU A 270 0.32 -3.29 -22.26
N TYR A 271 0.87 -4.51 -22.10
CA TYR A 271 1.42 -5.27 -23.22
C TYR A 271 0.50 -6.35 -23.78
N LYS A 272 -0.50 -6.77 -23.01
CA LYS A 272 -1.47 -7.80 -23.43
C LYS A 272 -2.89 -7.29 -23.53
N ASN A 273 -3.13 -6.00 -23.28
CA ASN A 273 -4.46 -5.37 -23.29
C ASN A 273 -5.51 -6.11 -22.43
N LEU A 274 -5.07 -6.73 -21.31
CA LEU A 274 -5.99 -7.38 -20.40
C LEU A 274 -6.72 -6.33 -19.56
N SER A 275 -8.00 -6.60 -19.24
CA SER A 275 -8.68 -5.81 -18.21
C SER A 275 -7.99 -6.00 -16.85
N ILE A 276 -8.03 -4.98 -15.99
CA ILE A 276 -7.43 -5.02 -14.64
C ILE A 276 -7.88 -6.26 -13.85
N ARG A 277 -9.16 -6.61 -13.90
CA ARG A 277 -9.70 -7.81 -13.25
C ARG A 277 -9.03 -9.10 -13.73
N LYS A 278 -8.84 -9.24 -15.05
CA LYS A 278 -8.23 -10.43 -15.66
C LYS A 278 -6.74 -10.47 -15.37
N ALA A 279 -6.04 -9.34 -15.44
CA ALA A 279 -4.63 -9.22 -15.12
C ALA A 279 -4.36 -9.60 -13.64
N ALA A 280 -5.07 -8.97 -12.70
CA ALA A 280 -4.94 -9.26 -11.27
C ALA A 280 -5.22 -10.73 -10.95
N LYS A 281 -6.32 -11.29 -11.49
CA LYS A 281 -6.65 -12.71 -11.31
C LYS A 281 -5.52 -13.63 -11.83
N THR A 282 -5.00 -13.36 -13.01
CA THR A 282 -3.92 -14.17 -13.61
C THR A 282 -2.66 -14.16 -12.74
N VAL A 283 -2.27 -12.99 -12.24
CA VAL A 283 -1.07 -12.85 -11.40
C VAL A 283 -1.26 -13.52 -10.03
N ILE A 284 -2.41 -13.33 -9.37
CA ILE A 284 -2.69 -13.97 -8.09
C ILE A 284 -2.75 -15.51 -8.23
N GLU A 285 -3.34 -16.04 -9.31
CA GLU A 285 -3.31 -17.48 -9.60
C GLU A 285 -1.87 -18.00 -9.81
N LYS A 286 -1.00 -17.22 -10.47
CA LYS A 286 0.43 -17.53 -10.61
C LYS A 286 1.09 -17.62 -9.23
N ILE A 287 0.87 -16.63 -8.35
CA ILE A 287 1.41 -16.62 -6.99
C ILE A 287 0.91 -17.80 -6.17
N SER A 288 -0.37 -18.13 -6.26
CA SER A 288 -0.96 -19.29 -5.59
C SER A 288 -0.30 -20.61 -6.04
N LYS A 289 -0.07 -20.79 -7.34
CA LYS A 289 0.65 -21.96 -7.88
C LYS A 289 2.09 -22.05 -7.40
N MET A 290 2.74 -20.94 -7.10
CA MET A 290 4.07 -20.90 -6.49
C MET A 290 4.08 -21.26 -5.00
N GLY A 291 2.89 -21.38 -4.37
CA GLY A 291 2.71 -21.62 -2.94
C GLY A 291 2.54 -20.36 -2.10
N GLY A 292 2.44 -19.19 -2.74
CA GLY A 292 2.17 -17.91 -2.08
C GLY A 292 0.68 -17.72 -1.78
N ASP A 293 0.40 -16.76 -0.88
CA ASP A 293 -0.95 -16.35 -0.48
C ASP A 293 -0.97 -14.85 -0.22
N GLY A 294 -2.09 -14.21 -0.56
CA GLY A 294 -2.29 -12.78 -0.39
C GLY A 294 -3.33 -12.19 -1.33
N GLY A 295 -3.32 -10.87 -1.43
CA GLY A 295 -4.24 -10.13 -2.27
C GLY A 295 -3.68 -8.79 -2.73
N VAL A 296 -4.41 -8.15 -3.61
CA VAL A 296 -4.11 -6.83 -4.18
C VAL A 296 -5.37 -5.98 -4.27
N ILE A 297 -5.15 -4.69 -4.18
CA ILE A 297 -6.11 -3.68 -4.63
C ILE A 297 -5.52 -2.95 -5.81
#